data_3413c8458885ad14adcd50ff33529baa
#
_entry.id   3413c8458885ad14adcd50ff33529baa
#
_cell.length_a   1.000
_cell.length_b   1.000
_cell.length_c   1.000
_cell.angle_alpha   90.00
_cell.angle_beta   90.00
_cell.angle_gamma   90.00
#
_symmetry.space_group_name_H-M   'P 1'
#
loop_
_entity.id
_entity.type
_entity.pdbx_description
1 polymer ?
#
loop_
_entity_poly.entity_id
_entity_poly.type
_entity_poly.pdbx_seq_one_letter_code
_entity_poly.pdbx_strand_id
1 'polypeptide(L)'
;MCIRDRVFVGDGTQVCASLGFITTHLGMKFVHYGPKGHQLTDGHQAIMERNCRESGGSFLVTDDRSAVRDADFLYTDVWYGLYENEMPKEQRVEVFHDYQVNRELMSLGAIGCKFLHCLPATRGEDVTDEVADSAASLCWEQAGNRLTAMRGLLVYFTRCRPRHTELEEAAAREQLERFMADRGLS
;
A
#
# COMPACT_ATOMS: atom_id res chain seq x y z
N MET A 1 14.32 14.03 11.95
CA MET A 1 14.06 12.97 10.93
C MET A 1 12.91 13.48 10.08
N CYS A 2 13.12 13.70 8.78
CA CYS A 2 12.03 14.18 7.92
C CYS A 2 11.00 13.06 7.82
N ILE A 3 9.87 13.23 8.47
CA ILE A 3 8.71 12.35 8.35
C ILE A 3 8.15 12.67 6.98
N ARG A 4 8.21 11.69 6.05
CA ARG A 4 7.66 11.85 4.71
C ARG A 4 6.23 11.37 4.69
N ASP A 5 5.32 12.28 4.34
CA ASP A 5 3.90 11.99 4.27
C ASP A 5 3.58 11.17 3.01
N ARG A 6 2.86 10.06 3.19
CA ARG A 6 2.42 9.18 2.11
C ARG A 6 0.91 9.18 2.01
N VAL A 7 0.42 9.49 0.82
CA VAL A 7 -0.99 9.40 0.49
C VAL A 7 -1.21 8.24 -0.47
N PHE A 8 -2.05 7.29 -0.09
CA PHE A 8 -2.58 6.29 -0.98
C PHE A 8 -3.91 6.79 -1.54
N VAL A 9 -4.04 6.77 -2.86
CA VAL A 9 -5.20 7.27 -3.59
C VAL A 9 -5.95 6.09 -4.19
N GLY A 10 -7.25 5.99 -3.95
CA GLY A 10 -8.10 4.96 -4.54
C GLY A 10 -8.67 3.97 -3.52
N ASP A 11 -8.62 2.67 -3.84
CA ASP A 11 -9.28 1.62 -3.07
C ASP A 11 -8.48 1.16 -1.84
N GLY A 12 -9.16 0.95 -0.72
CA GLY A 12 -8.61 0.42 0.54
C GLY A 12 -8.26 -1.07 0.51
N THR A 13 -7.66 -1.54 -0.59
CA THR A 13 -7.28 -2.94 -0.80
C THR A 13 -6.01 -3.35 -0.06
N GLN A 14 -5.51 -4.56 -0.35
CA GLN A 14 -4.33 -5.15 0.30
C GLN A 14 -3.08 -4.29 0.17
N VAL A 15 -2.86 -3.62 -0.97
CA VAL A 15 -1.69 -2.75 -1.18
C VAL A 15 -1.78 -1.52 -0.30
N CYS A 16 -2.96 -0.87 -0.24
CA CYS A 16 -3.23 0.25 0.64
C CYS A 16 -3.01 -0.13 2.11
N ALA A 17 -3.60 -1.24 2.56
CA ALA A 17 -3.47 -1.72 3.93
C ALA A 17 -2.01 -2.02 4.30
N SER A 18 -1.28 -2.75 3.44
CA SER A 18 0.13 -3.10 3.66
C SER A 18 1.02 -1.85 3.74
N LEU A 19 0.79 -0.87 2.88
CA LEU A 19 1.50 0.41 2.92
C LEU A 19 1.18 1.18 4.20
N GLY A 20 -0.09 1.22 4.60
CA GLY A 20 -0.54 1.84 5.84
C GLY A 20 0.11 1.20 7.07
N PHE A 21 0.18 -0.13 7.13
CA PHE A 21 0.80 -0.84 8.24
C PHE A 21 2.28 -0.53 8.39
N ILE A 22 3.05 -0.59 7.30
CA ILE A 22 4.49 -0.35 7.39
C ILE A 22 4.81 1.12 7.65
N THR A 23 4.09 2.06 7.05
CA THR A 23 4.33 3.49 7.25
C THR A 23 4.00 3.93 8.67
N THR A 24 2.87 3.48 9.22
CA THR A 24 2.50 3.78 10.61
C THR A 24 3.44 3.11 11.61
N HIS A 25 3.90 1.88 11.34
CA HIS A 25 4.89 1.20 12.17
C HIS A 25 6.24 1.93 12.21
N LEU A 26 6.63 2.57 11.11
CA LEU A 26 7.86 3.37 11.01
C LEU A 26 7.72 4.81 11.56
N GLY A 27 6.61 5.15 12.19
CA GLY A 27 6.37 6.48 12.75
C GLY A 27 6.11 7.56 11.70
N MET A 28 5.65 7.17 10.52
CA MET A 28 5.32 8.08 9.43
C MET A 28 3.84 8.48 9.47
N LYS A 29 3.49 9.54 8.75
CA LYS A 29 2.10 9.88 8.47
C LYS A 29 1.64 9.15 7.22
N PHE A 30 0.49 8.50 7.32
CA PHE A 30 -0.20 7.82 6.22
C PHE A 30 -1.58 8.42 6.02
N VAL A 31 -1.96 8.67 4.77
CA VAL A 31 -3.31 9.10 4.41
C VAL A 31 -3.87 8.14 3.38
N HIS A 32 -5.06 7.63 3.61
CA HIS A 32 -5.85 6.96 2.60
C HIS A 32 -6.94 7.92 2.09
N TYR A 33 -6.79 8.37 0.87
CA TYR A 33 -7.76 9.18 0.14
C TYR A 33 -8.50 8.30 -0.86
N GLY A 34 -9.76 7.97 -0.57
CA GLY A 34 -10.56 7.06 -1.38
C GLY A 34 -12.06 7.20 -1.14
N PRO A 35 -12.90 6.71 -2.08
CA PRO A 35 -14.35 6.86 -2.02
C PRO A 35 -14.95 6.14 -0.81
N LYS A 36 -16.00 6.71 -0.23
CA LYS A 36 -16.77 6.06 0.83
C LYS A 36 -17.28 4.69 0.37
N GLY A 37 -17.20 3.71 1.26
CA GLY A 37 -17.54 2.32 0.96
C GLY A 37 -16.40 1.49 0.35
N HIS A 38 -15.32 2.14 -0.09
CA HIS A 38 -14.09 1.50 -0.60
C HIS A 38 -12.86 1.87 0.22
N GLN A 39 -13.06 2.30 1.44
CA GLN A 39 -12.00 2.70 2.35
C GLN A 39 -11.48 1.51 3.17
N LEU A 40 -10.31 1.70 3.79
CA LEU A 40 -9.74 0.74 4.73
C LEU A 40 -10.73 0.38 5.83
N THR A 41 -10.88 -0.92 6.08
CA THR A 41 -11.80 -1.45 7.09
C THR A 41 -11.40 -1.04 8.51
N ASP A 42 -12.35 -1.10 9.45
CA ASP A 42 -12.09 -0.85 10.87
C ASP A 42 -10.98 -1.75 11.42
N GLY A 43 -10.90 -3.01 10.94
CA GLY A 43 -9.83 -3.93 11.32
C GLY A 43 -8.45 -3.46 10.88
N HIS A 44 -8.32 -2.91 9.65
CA HIS A 44 -7.08 -2.32 9.17
C HIS A 44 -6.72 -1.06 9.99
N GLN A 45 -7.69 -0.20 10.27
CA GLN A 45 -7.49 1.01 11.04
C GLN A 45 -7.05 0.71 12.48
N ALA A 46 -7.62 -0.30 13.13
CA ALA A 46 -7.22 -0.73 14.47
C ALA A 46 -5.74 -1.17 14.55
N ILE A 47 -5.23 -1.83 13.50
CA ILE A 47 -3.80 -2.19 13.41
C ILE A 47 -2.94 -0.92 13.30
N MET A 48 -3.33 0.02 12.44
CA MET A 48 -2.61 1.29 12.28
C MET A 48 -2.63 2.14 13.55
N GLU A 49 -3.75 2.18 14.27
CA GLU A 49 -3.83 2.86 15.57
C GLU A 49 -2.83 2.31 16.58
N ARG A 50 -2.74 0.97 16.68
CA ARG A 50 -1.74 0.33 17.53
C ARG A 50 -0.33 0.72 17.13
N ASN A 51 0.00 0.63 15.84
CA ASN A 51 1.31 1.03 15.33
C ASN A 51 1.64 2.49 15.66
N CYS A 52 0.68 3.41 15.46
CA CYS A 52 0.86 4.83 15.77
C CYS A 52 1.11 5.09 17.24
N ARG A 53 0.43 4.36 18.16
CA ARG A 53 0.68 4.47 19.61
C ARG A 53 2.11 4.08 19.97
N GLU A 54 2.67 3.08 19.29
CA GLU A 54 4.02 2.57 19.56
C GLU A 54 5.11 3.39 18.89
N SER A 55 4.87 3.88 17.69
CA SER A 55 5.87 4.53 16.84
C SER A 55 5.85 6.07 16.87
N GLY A 56 4.74 6.68 17.31
CA GLY A 56 4.50 8.11 17.17
C GLY A 56 4.04 8.54 15.77
N GLY A 57 3.72 7.61 14.89
CA GLY A 57 3.13 7.89 13.58
C GLY A 57 1.68 8.38 13.67
N SER A 58 1.09 8.65 12.52
CA SER A 58 -0.33 9.03 12.41
C SER A 58 -0.95 8.51 11.11
N PHE A 59 -2.27 8.38 11.08
CA PHE A 59 -2.98 8.07 9.86
C PHE A 59 -4.33 8.80 9.77
N LEU A 60 -4.84 8.91 8.55
CA LEU A 60 -6.14 9.47 8.22
C LEU A 60 -6.77 8.64 7.10
N VAL A 61 -8.04 8.31 7.23
CA VAL A 61 -8.86 7.71 6.15
C VAL A 61 -9.95 8.71 5.80
N THR A 62 -10.03 9.13 4.54
CA THR A 62 -10.92 10.23 4.13
C THR A 62 -11.29 10.18 2.65
N ASP A 63 -12.38 10.82 2.29
CA ASP A 63 -12.77 11.16 0.91
C ASP A 63 -12.52 12.65 0.58
N ASP A 64 -11.90 13.40 1.49
CA ASP A 64 -11.54 14.79 1.27
C ASP A 64 -10.23 14.92 0.49
N ARG A 65 -10.32 15.43 -0.74
CA ARG A 65 -9.19 15.69 -1.62
C ARG A 65 -8.15 16.63 -1.00
N SER A 66 -8.54 17.49 -0.07
CA SER A 66 -7.61 18.41 0.58
C SER A 66 -6.54 17.70 1.42
N ALA A 67 -6.78 16.45 1.82
CA ALA A 67 -5.85 15.62 2.58
C ALA A 67 -4.59 15.21 1.79
N VAL A 68 -4.60 15.41 0.45
CA VAL A 68 -3.43 15.23 -0.42
C VAL A 68 -2.41 16.37 -0.30
N ARG A 69 -2.79 17.51 0.29
CA ARG A 69 -1.91 18.66 0.41
C ARG A 69 -0.62 18.33 1.15
N ASP A 70 0.46 18.85 0.59
CA ASP A 70 1.80 18.73 1.16
C ASP A 70 2.34 17.29 1.26
N ALA A 71 1.69 16.33 0.58
CA ALA A 71 2.18 14.96 0.50
C ALA A 71 3.53 14.86 -0.24
N ASP A 72 4.49 14.14 0.33
CA ASP A 72 5.77 13.85 -0.34
C ASP A 72 5.62 12.77 -1.41
N PHE A 73 4.65 11.84 -1.25
CA PHE A 73 4.40 10.74 -2.15
C PHE A 73 2.91 10.50 -2.34
N LEU A 74 2.51 10.37 -3.60
CA LEU A 74 1.22 9.79 -3.98
C LEU A 74 1.43 8.38 -4.51
N TYR A 75 0.67 7.44 -3.98
CA TYR A 75 0.69 6.03 -4.36
C TYR A 75 -0.70 5.60 -4.78
N THR A 76 -0.83 4.85 -5.84
CA THR A 76 -2.11 4.24 -6.24
C THR A 76 -1.94 2.81 -6.74
N ASP A 77 -3.04 2.12 -6.93
CA ASP A 77 -3.17 0.79 -7.52
C ASP A 77 -4.26 0.81 -8.58
N VAL A 78 -4.34 -0.23 -9.39
CA VAL A 78 -5.42 -0.39 -10.37
C VAL A 78 -6.78 -0.42 -9.68
N TRP A 79 -7.77 0.20 -10.31
CA TRP A 79 -9.13 0.19 -9.76
C TRP A 79 -9.85 -1.13 -9.97
N TYR A 80 -9.49 -1.87 -11.03
CA TYR A 80 -10.04 -3.18 -11.35
C TYR A 80 -8.93 -4.23 -11.41
N GLY A 81 -8.79 -4.97 -10.34
CA GLY A 81 -7.77 -6.01 -10.18
C GLY A 81 -8.28 -7.41 -10.53
N LEU A 82 -7.38 -8.39 -10.47
CA LEU A 82 -7.68 -9.80 -10.78
C LEU A 82 -8.71 -10.44 -9.85
N TYR A 83 -8.91 -9.89 -8.67
CA TYR A 83 -9.78 -10.42 -7.62
C TYR A 83 -11.06 -9.62 -7.40
N GLU A 84 -11.25 -8.53 -8.18
CA GLU A 84 -12.39 -7.65 -8.07
C GLU A 84 -13.52 -8.14 -8.99
N ASN A 85 -14.43 -8.95 -8.46
CA ASN A 85 -15.54 -9.54 -9.22
C ASN A 85 -16.93 -9.10 -8.73
N GLU A 86 -17.00 -8.26 -7.70
CA GLU A 86 -18.28 -7.86 -7.10
C GLU A 86 -19.01 -6.77 -7.88
N MET A 87 -18.26 -5.97 -8.65
CA MET A 87 -18.79 -4.83 -9.39
C MET A 87 -18.29 -4.86 -10.85
N PRO A 88 -19.16 -4.59 -11.84
CA PRO A 88 -18.73 -4.43 -13.24
C PRO A 88 -17.64 -3.36 -13.38
N LYS A 89 -16.70 -3.57 -14.33
CA LYS A 89 -15.56 -2.67 -14.51
C LYS A 89 -16.01 -1.22 -14.76
N GLU A 90 -17.00 -1.03 -15.61
CA GLU A 90 -17.49 0.30 -15.99
C GLU A 90 -18.02 1.06 -14.78
N GLN A 91 -18.79 0.40 -13.93
CA GLN A 91 -19.31 1.00 -12.70
C GLN A 91 -18.18 1.33 -11.72
N ARG A 92 -17.17 0.46 -11.62
CA ARG A 92 -16.02 0.70 -10.76
C ARG A 92 -15.19 1.90 -11.24
N VAL A 93 -14.96 2.01 -12.55
CA VAL A 93 -14.29 3.18 -13.14
C VAL A 93 -15.06 4.46 -12.82
N GLU A 94 -16.38 4.45 -12.87
CA GLU A 94 -17.21 5.61 -12.52
C GLU A 94 -17.03 6.02 -11.04
N VAL A 95 -17.03 5.05 -10.13
CA VAL A 95 -16.83 5.30 -8.68
C VAL A 95 -15.46 5.93 -8.39
N PHE A 96 -14.43 5.48 -9.08
CA PHE A 96 -13.05 5.90 -8.82
C PHE A 96 -12.56 7.05 -9.70
N HIS A 97 -13.34 7.49 -10.68
CA HIS A 97 -12.95 8.53 -11.65
C HIS A 97 -12.33 9.78 -11.00
N ASP A 98 -12.91 10.27 -9.91
CA ASP A 98 -12.44 11.47 -9.21
C ASP A 98 -11.16 11.22 -8.37
N TYR A 99 -10.72 9.97 -8.29
CA TYR A 99 -9.51 9.54 -7.57
C TYR A 99 -8.36 9.21 -8.53
N GLN A 100 -8.47 9.58 -9.80
CA GLN A 100 -7.37 9.43 -10.75
C GLN A 100 -6.16 10.27 -10.33
N VAL A 101 -4.98 9.66 -10.34
CA VAL A 101 -3.74 10.41 -10.15
C VAL A 101 -3.37 11.09 -11.46
N ASN A 102 -3.67 12.36 -11.54
CA ASN A 102 -3.40 13.25 -12.67
C ASN A 102 -2.55 14.44 -12.22
N ARG A 103 -2.18 15.30 -13.17
CA ARG A 103 -1.37 16.48 -12.92
C ARG A 103 -1.95 17.39 -11.84
N GLU A 104 -3.26 17.56 -11.84
CA GLU A 104 -3.94 18.43 -10.89
C GLU A 104 -3.82 17.88 -9.46
N LEU A 105 -4.04 16.57 -9.27
CA LEU A 105 -3.87 15.93 -7.97
C LEU A 105 -2.41 15.98 -7.51
N MET A 106 -1.45 15.71 -8.41
CA MET A 106 -0.02 15.82 -8.12
C MET A 106 0.39 17.24 -7.69
N SER A 107 -0.25 18.27 -8.25
CA SER A 107 0.05 19.67 -7.91
C SER A 107 -0.37 20.08 -6.50
N LEU A 108 -1.23 19.32 -5.83
CA LEU A 108 -1.59 19.51 -4.42
C LEU A 108 -0.52 19.01 -3.46
N GLY A 109 0.32 18.09 -3.89
CA GLY A 109 1.42 17.56 -3.09
C GLY A 109 2.52 18.61 -2.83
N ALA A 110 3.46 18.26 -1.97
CA ALA A 110 4.63 19.10 -1.68
C ALA A 110 5.46 19.36 -2.94
N ILE A 111 6.28 20.41 -2.90
CA ILE A 111 7.27 20.66 -3.96
C ILE A 111 8.19 19.44 -4.09
N GLY A 112 8.19 18.83 -5.26
CA GLY A 112 8.97 17.60 -5.52
C GLY A 112 8.24 16.31 -5.12
N CYS A 113 6.94 16.36 -4.89
CA CYS A 113 6.10 15.18 -4.68
C CYS A 113 6.37 14.10 -5.73
N LYS A 114 6.48 12.85 -5.31
CA LYS A 114 6.76 11.71 -6.17
C LYS A 114 5.55 10.81 -6.32
N PHE A 115 5.43 10.19 -7.48
CA PHE A 115 4.40 9.22 -7.81
C PHE A 115 4.94 7.79 -7.72
N LEU A 116 4.14 6.90 -7.15
CA LEU A 116 4.42 5.47 -6.99
C LEU A 116 3.20 4.64 -7.42
N HIS A 117 3.45 3.45 -7.97
CA HIS A 117 2.42 2.49 -8.35
C HIS A 117 2.97 1.08 -8.24
N CYS A 118 2.17 0.14 -7.74
CA CYS A 118 2.59 -1.27 -7.61
C CYS A 118 2.74 -2.00 -8.95
N LEU A 119 2.14 -1.46 -10.01
CA LEU A 119 2.05 -2.05 -11.35
C LEU A 119 1.36 -3.45 -11.35
N PRO A 120 0.64 -3.80 -12.47
CA PRO A 120 0.46 -3.00 -13.68
C PRO A 120 -0.44 -1.78 -13.46
N ALA A 121 -0.26 -0.70 -14.20
CA ALA A 121 -1.12 0.48 -14.20
C ALA A 121 -2.06 0.46 -15.40
N THR A 122 -3.28 0.97 -15.23
CA THR A 122 -4.23 1.18 -16.34
C THR A 122 -4.26 2.66 -16.67
N ARG A 123 -3.42 3.03 -17.65
CA ARG A 123 -3.28 4.42 -18.10
C ARG A 123 -4.62 4.99 -18.59
N GLY A 124 -4.94 6.20 -18.14
CA GLY A 124 -6.22 6.85 -18.40
C GLY A 124 -7.33 6.48 -17.40
N GLU A 125 -7.12 5.45 -16.56
CA GLU A 125 -7.98 5.11 -15.43
C GLU A 125 -7.31 5.59 -14.12
N ASP A 126 -6.54 4.73 -13.44
CA ASP A 126 -5.90 5.01 -12.15
C ASP A 126 -4.83 6.11 -12.20
N VAL A 127 -4.17 6.27 -13.34
CA VAL A 127 -3.15 7.29 -13.56
C VAL A 127 -3.16 7.80 -15.00
N THR A 128 -2.85 9.08 -15.20
CA THR A 128 -2.65 9.63 -16.55
C THR A 128 -1.25 9.32 -17.10
N ASP A 129 -1.12 9.26 -18.43
CA ASP A 129 0.18 9.09 -19.10
C ASP A 129 1.17 10.18 -18.67
N GLU A 130 0.69 11.40 -18.57
CA GLU A 130 1.50 12.55 -18.18
C GLU A 130 2.16 12.36 -16.81
N VAL A 131 1.47 11.76 -15.83
CA VAL A 131 2.03 11.48 -14.51
C VAL A 131 2.93 10.25 -14.54
N ALA A 132 2.47 9.16 -15.16
CA ALA A 132 3.20 7.90 -15.21
C ALA A 132 4.58 8.03 -15.85
N ASP A 133 4.71 8.89 -16.88
CA ASP A 133 5.94 9.12 -17.65
C ASP A 133 6.72 10.38 -17.22
N SER A 134 6.26 11.06 -16.15
CA SER A 134 6.92 12.27 -15.66
C SER A 134 8.22 11.99 -14.90
N ALA A 135 9.05 12.99 -14.72
CA ALA A 135 10.22 12.95 -13.82
C ALA A 135 9.83 12.81 -12.32
N ALA A 136 8.55 12.95 -11.98
CA ALA A 136 8.05 12.70 -10.64
C ALA A 136 7.74 11.20 -10.42
N SER A 137 7.55 10.41 -11.48
CA SER A 137 7.25 8.99 -11.38
C SER A 137 8.48 8.19 -10.95
N LEU A 138 8.32 7.39 -9.90
CA LEU A 138 9.30 6.43 -9.40
C LEU A 138 8.85 4.98 -9.63
N CYS A 139 7.81 4.74 -10.45
CA CYS A 139 7.22 3.42 -10.64
C CYS A 139 8.23 2.40 -11.19
N TRP A 140 9.08 2.81 -12.12
CA TRP A 140 10.07 1.94 -12.73
C TRP A 140 11.22 1.61 -11.78
N GLU A 141 11.67 2.58 -10.99
CA GLU A 141 12.66 2.37 -9.93
C GLU A 141 12.11 1.46 -8.83
N GLN A 142 10.86 1.67 -8.44
CA GLN A 142 10.15 0.80 -7.49
C GLN A 142 10.06 -0.63 -8.01
N ALA A 143 9.67 -0.83 -9.26
CA ALA A 143 9.59 -2.14 -9.88
C ALA A 143 10.96 -2.83 -9.93
N GLY A 144 12.02 -2.10 -10.31
CA GLY A 144 13.40 -2.60 -10.30
C GLY A 144 13.89 -3.00 -8.91
N ASN A 145 13.56 -2.22 -7.90
CA ASN A 145 13.92 -2.48 -6.50
C ASN A 145 13.29 -3.74 -5.93
N ARG A 146 12.19 -4.25 -6.50
CA ARG A 146 11.58 -5.51 -6.10
C ARG A 146 12.58 -6.66 -6.14
N LEU A 147 13.40 -6.76 -7.19
CA LEU A 147 14.41 -7.80 -7.30
C LEU A 147 15.45 -7.72 -6.16
N THR A 148 15.94 -6.51 -5.88
CA THR A 148 16.93 -6.28 -4.83
C THR A 148 16.35 -6.54 -3.43
N ALA A 149 15.13 -6.08 -3.17
CA ALA A 149 14.45 -6.31 -1.91
C ALA A 149 14.21 -7.80 -1.65
N MET A 150 13.74 -8.54 -2.66
CA MET A 150 13.53 -10.00 -2.53
C MET A 150 14.84 -10.76 -2.31
N ARG A 151 15.91 -10.38 -2.99
CA ARG A 151 17.25 -10.95 -2.73
C ARG A 151 17.69 -10.68 -1.28
N GLY A 152 17.51 -9.47 -0.79
CA GLY A 152 17.82 -9.11 0.60
C GLY A 152 17.03 -9.95 1.60
N LEU A 153 15.72 -10.13 1.39
CA LEU A 153 14.88 -10.98 2.22
C LEU A 153 15.34 -12.45 2.20
N LEU A 154 15.66 -13.00 1.04
CA LEU A 154 16.18 -14.37 0.93
C LEU A 154 17.48 -14.55 1.72
N VAL A 155 18.42 -13.60 1.60
CA VAL A 155 19.66 -13.63 2.39
C VAL A 155 19.37 -13.53 3.89
N TYR A 156 18.49 -12.62 4.30
CA TYR A 156 18.09 -12.47 5.69
C TYR A 156 17.52 -13.78 6.26
N PHE A 157 16.55 -14.36 5.60
CA PHE A 157 15.89 -15.58 6.09
C PHE A 157 16.78 -16.81 6.05
N THR A 158 17.73 -16.88 5.11
CA THR A 158 18.60 -18.07 4.97
C THR A 158 19.90 -17.97 5.76
N ARG A 159 20.41 -16.76 6.03
CA ARG A 159 21.74 -16.58 6.63
C ARG A 159 21.79 -15.69 7.87
N CYS A 160 20.93 -14.67 7.94
CA CYS A 160 21.00 -13.66 9.00
C CYS A 160 19.92 -13.84 10.07
N ARG A 161 18.85 -14.59 9.78
CA ARG A 161 17.79 -14.85 10.75
C ARG A 161 18.39 -15.58 11.96
N PRO A 162 18.14 -15.11 13.19
CA PRO A 162 18.50 -15.86 14.38
C PRO A 162 17.91 -17.26 14.27
N ARG A 163 18.71 -18.30 14.54
CA ARG A 163 18.19 -19.67 14.60
C ARG A 163 17.11 -19.68 15.68
N HIS A 164 15.91 -20.06 15.29
CA HIS A 164 14.87 -20.30 16.28
C HIS A 164 15.32 -21.38 17.25
N THR A 165 14.90 -21.27 18.49
CA THR A 165 15.07 -22.37 19.44
C THR A 165 14.27 -23.57 18.94
N GLU A 166 14.67 -24.78 19.32
CA GLU A 166 13.94 -26.02 18.95
C GLU A 166 12.45 -25.93 19.33
N LEU A 167 12.11 -25.22 20.40
CA LEU A 167 10.73 -24.96 20.84
C LEU A 167 9.97 -24.08 19.84
N GLU A 168 10.59 -23.03 19.32
CA GLU A 168 9.98 -22.14 18.32
C GLU A 168 9.80 -22.83 16.98
N GLU A 169 10.73 -23.69 16.59
CA GLU A 169 10.63 -24.52 15.37
C GLU A 169 9.50 -25.55 15.50
N ALA A 170 9.39 -26.19 16.65
CA ALA A 170 8.30 -27.14 16.92
C ALA A 170 6.93 -26.46 16.91
N ALA A 171 6.80 -25.30 17.55
CA ALA A 171 5.56 -24.52 17.55
C ALA A 171 5.17 -24.04 16.13
N ALA A 172 6.14 -23.59 15.34
CA ALA A 172 5.90 -23.17 13.96
C ALA A 172 5.46 -24.35 13.06
N ARG A 173 6.05 -25.53 13.26
CA ARG A 173 5.68 -26.76 12.56
C ARG A 173 4.25 -27.18 12.90
N GLU A 174 3.90 -27.23 14.19
CA GLU A 174 2.56 -27.55 14.63
C GLU A 174 1.51 -26.58 14.07
N GLN A 175 1.81 -25.30 14.03
CA GLN A 175 0.93 -24.30 13.44
C GLN A 175 0.74 -24.48 11.93
N LEU A 176 1.81 -24.85 11.22
CA LEU A 176 1.75 -25.17 9.79
C LEU A 176 0.92 -26.42 9.53
N GLU A 177 1.12 -27.47 10.32
CA GLU A 177 0.36 -28.73 10.21
C GLU A 177 -1.13 -28.51 10.45
N ARG A 178 -1.50 -27.74 11.45
CA ARG A 178 -2.91 -27.32 11.68
C ARG A 178 -3.47 -26.55 10.49
N PHE A 179 -2.72 -25.58 9.97
CA PHE A 179 -3.13 -24.80 8.81
C PHE A 179 -3.36 -25.67 7.57
N MET A 180 -2.49 -26.63 7.34
CA MET A 180 -2.62 -27.57 6.21
C MET A 180 -3.82 -28.51 6.41
N ALA A 181 -4.01 -29.06 7.61
CA ALA A 181 -5.13 -29.92 7.94
C ALA A 181 -6.50 -29.22 7.75
N ASP A 182 -6.63 -27.99 8.22
CA ASP A 182 -7.85 -27.18 8.09
C ASP A 182 -8.22 -26.89 6.61
N ARG A 183 -7.27 -27.00 5.71
CA ARG A 183 -7.43 -26.78 4.26
C ARG A 183 -7.39 -28.05 3.42
N GLY A 184 -7.32 -29.21 4.05
CA GLY A 184 -7.24 -30.51 3.34
C GLY A 184 -5.97 -30.65 2.49
N LEU A 185 -4.90 -29.95 2.88
CA LEU A 185 -3.58 -30.03 2.25
C LEU A 185 -2.74 -31.01 3.09
N SER A 186 -2.50 -32.20 2.58
CA SER A 186 -1.62 -33.23 3.19
C SER A 186 -0.34 -33.40 2.38
#